data_0843c51bc9ee3cbd93e5cfd4a3694cba
#
_entry.id   0843c51bc9ee3cbd93e5cfd4a3694cba
#
_cell.length_a   1.000
_cell.length_b   1.000
_cell.length_c   1.000
_cell.angle_alpha   90.00
_cell.angle_beta   90.00
_cell.angle_gamma   90.00
#
_symmetry.space_group_name_H-M   'P 1'
#
loop_
_entity.id
_entity.type
_entity.pdbx_description
1 polymer ?
#
loop_
_entity_poly.entity_id
_entity_poly.type
_entity_poly.pdbx_seq_one_letter_code
_entity_poly.pdbx_strand_id
1 'polypeptide(L)'
;MNWWPPDIRQRIFDGHQDRLLRAQITAEKAGVLSGMARAKELAAKTRVSFDSNLTDGDQVFAGQVVATLTGTPFYIVRAEELLLGELSKTSGIATQARQALEGADGRFLVVCGAFKKMPHAIKDQIRQAVAHGGLRMRMAPHPFVYVDKNYVRILGGVAGAMEAVAPLERPVVIQLRGELEPIAQEAVTAARMGAATLMVDTGDLDDLEAASQALRREGLREKVKLAFAGNLRLTDLPGLTGHDVDSVDIGYSVVDAPCLPMRFDVIKD
;
A
#
# COMPACT_ATOMS: atom_id res chain seq x y z
N MET A 1 -12.13 36.34 -13.85
CA MET A 1 -10.86 36.67 -14.53
C MET A 1 -9.85 35.58 -14.21
N ASN A 2 -9.39 34.79 -15.20
CA ASN A 2 -8.32 33.83 -14.99
C ASN A 2 -7.00 34.58 -14.81
N TRP A 3 -6.47 34.60 -13.59
CA TRP A 3 -5.20 35.24 -13.22
C TRP A 3 -3.95 34.51 -13.67
N TRP A 4 -4.12 33.35 -14.31
CA TRP A 4 -2.99 32.57 -14.84
C TRP A 4 -2.63 33.09 -16.22
N PRO A 5 -1.35 33.41 -16.49
CA PRO A 5 -0.90 33.77 -17.84
C PRO A 5 -1.21 32.60 -18.80
N PRO A 6 -1.43 32.88 -20.09
CA PRO A 6 -1.59 31.84 -21.09
C PRO A 6 -0.43 30.84 -20.98
N ASP A 7 -0.75 29.56 -21.06
CA ASP A 7 0.27 28.49 -21.00
C ASP A 7 1.30 28.72 -22.10
N ILE A 8 2.56 28.96 -21.72
CA ILE A 8 3.65 29.27 -22.65
C ILE A 8 3.82 28.23 -23.75
N ARG A 9 3.45 26.97 -23.47
CA ARG A 9 3.50 25.87 -24.44
C ARG A 9 2.62 26.11 -25.66
N GLN A 10 1.51 26.83 -25.53
CA GLN A 10 0.70 27.24 -26.68
C GLN A 10 1.49 28.10 -27.66
N ARG A 11 2.34 28.99 -27.14
CA ARG A 11 3.21 29.84 -27.97
C ARG A 11 4.40 29.07 -28.55
N ILE A 12 4.93 28.11 -27.80
CA ILE A 12 6.04 27.24 -28.26
C ILE A 12 5.60 26.41 -29.48
N PHE A 13 4.36 25.96 -29.49
CA PHE A 13 3.80 25.16 -30.57
C PHE A 13 3.01 25.98 -31.61
N ASP A 14 3.23 27.30 -31.67
CA ASP A 14 2.59 28.13 -32.67
C ASP A 14 2.96 27.67 -34.11
N GLY A 15 1.97 27.56 -34.97
CA GLY A 15 2.14 26.97 -36.29
C GLY A 15 2.14 25.44 -36.36
N HIS A 16 2.01 24.76 -35.22
CA HIS A 16 1.96 23.28 -35.13
C HIS A 16 0.69 22.74 -34.45
N GLN A 17 -0.31 23.58 -34.25
CA GLN A 17 -1.48 23.26 -33.43
C GLN A 17 -2.31 22.11 -33.97
N ASP A 18 -2.36 21.93 -35.28
CA ASP A 18 -3.17 20.92 -35.97
C ASP A 18 -2.42 19.62 -36.26
N ARG A 19 -1.11 19.57 -35.98
CA ARG A 19 -0.30 18.37 -36.18
C ARG A 19 -0.68 17.31 -35.19
N LEU A 20 -1.07 16.11 -35.66
CA LEU A 20 -1.25 14.95 -34.80
C LEU A 20 0.10 14.25 -34.58
N LEU A 21 0.40 13.96 -33.34
CA LEU A 21 1.57 13.23 -32.90
C LEU A 21 1.15 11.95 -32.20
N ARG A 22 1.98 10.93 -32.31
CA ARG A 22 1.90 9.72 -31.52
C ARG A 22 2.98 9.73 -30.46
N ALA A 23 2.65 9.29 -29.28
CA ALA A 23 3.60 9.10 -28.17
C ALA A 23 3.39 7.75 -27.51
N GLN A 24 4.41 7.23 -26.83
CA GLN A 24 4.33 5.99 -26.08
C GLN A 24 4.82 6.20 -24.65
N ILE A 25 4.14 5.54 -23.73
CA ILE A 25 4.63 5.31 -22.36
C ILE A 25 5.22 3.91 -22.34
N THR A 26 6.49 3.79 -21.96
CA THR A 26 7.22 2.52 -21.94
C THR A 26 7.78 2.27 -20.54
N ALA A 27 7.58 1.08 -19.98
CA ALA A 27 8.20 0.67 -18.73
C ALA A 27 9.70 0.43 -18.92
N GLU A 28 10.55 1.00 -18.08
CA GLU A 28 12.00 0.83 -18.13
C GLU A 28 12.49 -0.33 -17.27
N LYS A 29 11.63 -0.82 -16.36
CA LYS A 29 11.89 -2.00 -15.52
C LYS A 29 10.64 -2.86 -15.44
N ALA A 30 10.84 -4.12 -15.04
CA ALA A 30 9.73 -5.00 -14.72
C ALA A 30 9.01 -4.53 -13.44
N GLY A 31 7.68 -4.72 -13.41
CA GLY A 31 6.86 -4.34 -12.26
C GLY A 31 5.39 -4.67 -12.46
N VAL A 32 4.55 -4.12 -11.59
CA VAL A 32 3.10 -4.27 -11.61
C VAL A 32 2.47 -2.91 -11.87
N LEU A 33 1.57 -2.85 -12.85
CA LEU A 33 0.87 -1.60 -13.20
C LEU A 33 -0.17 -1.22 -12.17
N SER A 34 -0.26 0.08 -11.93
CA SER A 34 -1.33 0.70 -11.16
C SER A 34 -1.53 2.15 -11.63
N GLY A 35 -2.76 2.65 -11.51
CA GLY A 35 -3.12 3.99 -11.97
C GLY A 35 -3.60 4.05 -13.42
N MET A 36 -3.78 2.93 -14.11
CA MET A 36 -4.22 2.87 -15.51
C MET A 36 -5.59 3.48 -15.73
N ALA A 37 -6.56 3.12 -14.88
CA ALA A 37 -7.91 3.69 -14.96
C ALA A 37 -7.87 5.21 -14.79
N ARG A 38 -7.11 5.70 -13.82
CA ARG A 38 -6.97 7.14 -13.56
C ARG A 38 -6.21 7.85 -14.67
N ALA A 39 -5.14 7.25 -15.20
CA ALA A 39 -4.40 7.80 -16.34
C ALA A 39 -5.30 7.96 -17.57
N LYS A 40 -6.15 6.99 -17.86
CA LYS A 40 -7.13 7.07 -18.95
C LYS A 40 -8.13 8.22 -18.78
N GLU A 41 -8.63 8.43 -17.57
CA GLU A 41 -9.50 9.59 -17.25
C GLU A 41 -8.77 10.92 -17.44
N LEU A 42 -7.52 11.03 -17.00
CA LEU A 42 -6.71 12.24 -17.15
C LEU A 42 -6.38 12.51 -18.62
N ALA A 43 -6.06 11.48 -19.39
CA ALA A 43 -5.83 11.58 -20.83
C ALA A 43 -7.07 12.16 -21.55
N ALA A 44 -8.25 11.65 -21.26
CA ALA A 44 -9.49 12.17 -21.82
C ALA A 44 -9.70 13.66 -21.51
N LYS A 45 -9.37 14.10 -20.29
CA LYS A 45 -9.46 15.51 -19.87
C LYS A 45 -8.43 16.41 -20.58
N THR A 46 -7.31 15.82 -21.03
CA THR A 46 -6.27 16.52 -21.80
C THR A 46 -6.44 16.41 -23.30
N ARG A 47 -7.57 15.89 -23.80
CA ARG A 47 -7.86 15.73 -25.24
C ARG A 47 -6.81 14.90 -25.99
N VAL A 48 -6.23 13.92 -25.32
CA VAL A 48 -5.40 12.89 -25.98
C VAL A 48 -6.14 11.55 -25.95
N SER A 49 -5.99 10.77 -27.02
CA SER A 49 -6.40 9.37 -26.95
C SER A 49 -5.41 8.59 -26.08
N PHE A 50 -5.89 7.57 -25.41
CA PHE A 50 -5.08 6.67 -24.59
C PHE A 50 -5.47 5.24 -24.96
N ASP A 51 -4.59 4.56 -25.63
CA ASP A 51 -4.79 3.19 -26.10
C ASP A 51 -3.83 2.24 -25.39
N SER A 52 -4.39 1.20 -24.77
CA SER A 52 -3.64 0.18 -24.04
C SER A 52 -4.48 -1.08 -23.89
N ASN A 53 -3.85 -2.23 -24.05
CA ASN A 53 -4.42 -3.55 -23.71
C ASN A 53 -4.12 -3.99 -22.29
N LEU A 54 -3.40 -3.16 -21.52
CA LEU A 54 -3.01 -3.44 -20.15
C LEU A 54 -3.96 -2.76 -19.16
N THR A 55 -4.09 -3.35 -17.99
CA THR A 55 -4.96 -2.91 -16.90
C THR A 55 -4.20 -2.84 -15.59
N ASP A 56 -4.85 -2.27 -14.57
CA ASP A 56 -4.32 -2.27 -13.21
C ASP A 56 -4.12 -3.70 -12.68
N GLY A 57 -2.96 -3.99 -12.12
CA GLY A 57 -2.56 -5.30 -11.60
C GLY A 57 -1.75 -6.15 -12.60
N ASP A 58 -1.71 -5.78 -13.88
CA ASP A 58 -0.91 -6.48 -14.88
C ASP A 58 0.58 -6.32 -14.62
N GLN A 59 1.33 -7.39 -14.89
CA GLN A 59 2.79 -7.36 -14.90
C GLN A 59 3.30 -6.75 -16.21
N VAL A 60 4.35 -5.95 -16.10
CA VAL A 60 5.08 -5.40 -17.25
C VAL A 60 6.55 -5.73 -17.15
N PHE A 61 7.21 -5.73 -18.31
CA PHE A 61 8.64 -5.98 -18.47
C PHE A 61 9.38 -4.75 -18.96
N ALA A 62 10.67 -4.71 -18.76
CA ALA A 62 11.50 -3.64 -19.29
C ALA A 62 11.38 -3.55 -20.83
N GLY A 63 11.15 -2.35 -21.35
CA GLY A 63 10.93 -2.08 -22.76
C GLY A 63 9.50 -2.30 -23.27
N GLN A 64 8.58 -2.77 -22.41
CA GLN A 64 7.18 -2.96 -22.79
C GLN A 64 6.43 -1.64 -22.89
N VAL A 65 5.71 -1.45 -23.99
CA VAL A 65 4.80 -0.31 -24.17
C VAL A 65 3.59 -0.49 -23.27
N VAL A 66 3.38 0.48 -22.37
CA VAL A 66 2.26 0.53 -21.43
C VAL A 66 1.04 1.16 -22.08
N ALA A 67 1.24 2.22 -22.83
CA ALA A 67 0.15 2.90 -23.57
C ALA A 67 0.70 3.66 -24.79
N THR A 68 -0.13 3.79 -25.80
CA THR A 68 0.08 4.70 -26.94
C THR A 68 -0.91 5.85 -26.83
N LEU A 69 -0.41 7.06 -27.07
CA LEU A 69 -1.19 8.29 -27.03
C LEU A 69 -1.20 8.96 -28.40
N THR A 70 -2.30 9.63 -28.74
CA THR A 70 -2.38 10.46 -29.92
C THR A 70 -3.03 11.79 -29.57
N GLY A 71 -2.44 12.89 -30.00
CA GLY A 71 -2.92 14.23 -29.76
C GLY A 71 -2.07 15.29 -30.43
N THR A 72 -2.45 16.56 -30.26
CA THR A 72 -1.63 17.66 -30.78
C THR A 72 -0.49 18.01 -29.84
N PRO A 73 0.56 18.69 -30.28
CA PRO A 73 1.80 18.92 -29.51
C PRO A 73 1.56 19.43 -28.09
N PHE A 74 0.72 20.43 -27.95
CA PHE A 74 0.39 21.02 -26.66
C PHE A 74 -0.22 20.02 -25.69
N TYR A 75 -1.18 19.18 -26.17
CA TYR A 75 -1.85 18.21 -25.33
C TYR A 75 -0.98 16.99 -25.03
N ILE A 76 -0.11 16.58 -25.96
CA ILE A 76 0.87 15.49 -25.74
C ILE A 76 1.82 15.85 -24.59
N VAL A 77 2.41 17.06 -24.60
CA VAL A 77 3.32 17.48 -23.52
C VAL A 77 2.59 17.62 -22.19
N ARG A 78 1.35 18.10 -22.19
CA ARG A 78 0.53 18.14 -20.96
C ARG A 78 0.18 16.75 -20.45
N ALA A 79 -0.08 15.81 -21.35
CA ALA A 79 -0.35 14.43 -20.98
C ALA A 79 0.88 13.78 -20.30
N GLU A 80 2.08 14.01 -20.81
CA GLU A 80 3.32 13.55 -20.17
C GLU A 80 3.39 13.96 -18.71
N GLU A 81 3.23 15.27 -18.41
CA GLU A 81 3.31 15.80 -17.06
C GLU A 81 2.26 15.22 -16.10
N LEU A 82 1.09 14.87 -16.61
CA LEU A 82 -0.01 14.36 -15.78
C LEU A 82 0.04 12.83 -15.62
N LEU A 83 0.43 12.09 -16.65
CA LEU A 83 0.28 10.65 -16.69
C LEU A 83 1.48 9.90 -16.11
N LEU A 84 2.71 10.40 -16.36
CA LEU A 84 3.91 9.72 -15.88
C LEU A 84 3.94 9.59 -14.36
N GLY A 85 3.65 10.68 -13.65
CA GLY A 85 3.63 10.66 -12.18
C GLY A 85 2.55 9.75 -11.62
N GLU A 86 1.37 9.77 -12.24
CA GLU A 86 0.24 8.91 -11.86
C GLU A 86 0.60 7.41 -12.00
N LEU A 87 1.11 7.02 -13.16
CA LEU A 87 1.47 5.64 -13.45
C LEU A 87 2.72 5.19 -12.71
N SER A 88 3.78 5.99 -12.72
CA SER A 88 5.07 5.60 -12.13
C SER A 88 5.00 5.40 -10.63
N LYS A 89 4.35 6.32 -9.90
CA LYS A 89 4.28 6.23 -8.44
C LYS A 89 3.39 5.11 -7.97
N THR A 90 2.20 4.99 -8.52
CA THR A 90 1.25 3.94 -8.14
C THR A 90 1.74 2.56 -8.54
N SER A 91 2.36 2.42 -9.73
CA SER A 91 3.00 1.16 -10.16
C SER A 91 4.20 0.78 -9.29
N GLY A 92 4.97 1.76 -8.81
CA GLY A 92 6.05 1.49 -7.86
C GLY A 92 5.53 0.88 -6.56
N ILE A 93 4.43 1.43 -6.01
CA ILE A 93 3.77 0.89 -4.82
C ILE A 93 3.20 -0.52 -5.08
N ALA A 94 2.53 -0.72 -6.21
CA ALA A 94 1.99 -2.03 -6.58
C ALA A 94 3.11 -3.08 -6.76
N THR A 95 4.22 -2.69 -7.37
CA THR A 95 5.41 -3.54 -7.52
C THR A 95 5.98 -3.96 -6.17
N GLN A 96 6.13 -3.00 -5.25
CA GLN A 96 6.65 -3.25 -3.91
C GLN A 96 5.69 -4.14 -3.10
N ALA A 97 4.38 -3.93 -3.27
CA ALA A 97 3.36 -4.77 -2.65
C ALA A 97 3.44 -6.22 -3.17
N ARG A 98 3.65 -6.42 -4.48
CA ARG A 98 3.85 -7.73 -5.08
C ARG A 98 5.11 -8.42 -4.54
N GLN A 99 6.22 -7.70 -4.45
CA GLN A 99 7.47 -8.22 -3.90
C GLN A 99 7.32 -8.63 -2.42
N ALA A 100 6.54 -7.87 -1.64
CA ALA A 100 6.24 -8.25 -0.26
C ALA A 100 5.44 -9.55 -0.18
N LEU A 101 4.46 -9.72 -1.06
CA LEU A 101 3.68 -10.96 -1.15
C LEU A 101 4.55 -12.15 -1.53
N GLU A 102 5.42 -11.98 -2.52
CA GLU A 102 6.36 -13.02 -2.98
C GLU A 102 7.39 -13.37 -1.88
N GLY A 103 7.88 -12.35 -1.16
CA GLY A 103 8.82 -12.54 -0.06
C GLY A 103 8.26 -13.32 1.14
N ALA A 104 6.95 -13.31 1.33
CA ALA A 104 6.27 -14.12 2.34
C ALA A 104 6.10 -15.58 1.93
N ASP A 105 6.17 -15.91 0.63
CA ASP A 105 6.09 -17.26 0.07
C ASP A 105 4.88 -18.07 0.61
N GLY A 106 3.75 -17.39 0.85
CA GLY A 106 2.53 -18.00 1.36
C GLY A 106 2.56 -18.48 2.81
N ARG A 107 3.63 -18.22 3.57
CA ARG A 107 3.83 -18.72 4.94
C ARG A 107 3.03 -17.96 5.98
N PHE A 108 2.79 -16.69 5.73
CA PHE A 108 1.96 -15.81 6.55
C PHE A 108 1.26 -14.78 5.67
N LEU A 109 0.20 -14.19 6.20
CA LEU A 109 -0.51 -13.11 5.52
C LEU A 109 0.30 -11.81 5.59
N VAL A 110 0.55 -11.17 4.44
CA VAL A 110 1.13 -9.82 4.42
C VAL A 110 0.02 -8.78 4.28
N VAL A 111 0.07 -7.79 5.15
CA VAL A 111 -0.87 -6.66 5.20
C VAL A 111 -0.12 -5.35 5.10
N CYS A 112 -0.72 -4.36 4.47
CA CYS A 112 -0.22 -2.99 4.49
C CYS A 112 -1.22 -2.06 5.19
N GLY A 113 -0.88 -1.60 6.41
CA GLY A 113 -1.73 -0.76 7.26
C GLY A 113 -1.31 0.71 7.39
N ALA A 114 -0.28 1.17 6.67
CA ALA A 114 0.35 2.48 6.87
C ALA A 114 -0.45 3.71 6.38
N PHE A 115 -1.69 3.52 5.94
CA PHE A 115 -2.48 4.59 5.29
C PHE A 115 -2.74 5.82 6.17
N LYS A 116 -2.74 5.69 7.50
CA LYS A 116 -2.89 6.83 8.40
C LYS A 116 -1.75 7.87 8.27
N LYS A 117 -0.58 7.45 7.77
CA LYS A 117 0.59 8.30 7.53
C LYS A 117 0.56 9.02 6.19
N MET A 118 -0.40 8.70 5.32
CA MET A 118 -0.49 9.24 3.97
C MET A 118 -1.41 10.46 3.92
N PRO A 119 -1.07 11.48 3.08
CA PRO A 119 -1.95 12.61 2.83
C PRO A 119 -3.33 12.16 2.37
N HIS A 120 -4.39 12.85 2.82
CA HIS A 120 -5.76 12.45 2.50
C HIS A 120 -6.00 12.41 0.98
N ALA A 121 -5.48 13.39 0.25
CA ALA A 121 -5.72 13.57 -1.17
C ALA A 121 -5.28 12.37 -2.05
N ILE A 122 -4.25 11.61 -1.63
CA ILE A 122 -3.69 10.48 -2.39
C ILE A 122 -3.94 9.12 -1.73
N LYS A 123 -4.62 9.12 -0.58
CA LYS A 123 -4.77 7.91 0.25
C LYS A 123 -5.48 6.77 -0.48
N ASP A 124 -6.51 7.08 -1.27
CA ASP A 124 -7.27 6.07 -1.99
C ASP A 124 -6.49 5.51 -3.18
N GLN A 125 -5.71 6.35 -3.86
CA GLN A 125 -4.80 5.89 -4.92
C GLN A 125 -3.75 4.91 -4.37
N ILE A 126 -3.18 5.22 -3.21
CA ILE A 126 -2.21 4.33 -2.54
C ILE A 126 -2.86 3.01 -2.14
N ARG A 127 -4.09 3.04 -1.62
CA ARG A 127 -4.85 1.81 -1.30
C ARG A 127 -5.08 0.94 -2.53
N GLN A 128 -5.49 1.55 -3.63
CA GLN A 128 -5.68 0.84 -4.90
C GLN A 128 -4.36 0.22 -5.38
N ALA A 129 -3.27 0.97 -5.35
CA ALA A 129 -1.97 0.48 -5.75
C ALA A 129 -1.51 -0.73 -4.91
N VAL A 130 -1.69 -0.67 -3.58
CA VAL A 130 -1.40 -1.80 -2.68
C VAL A 130 -2.25 -3.03 -3.05
N ALA A 131 -3.54 -2.83 -3.34
CA ALA A 131 -4.44 -3.91 -3.75
C ALA A 131 -4.06 -4.49 -5.12
N HIS A 132 -3.66 -3.66 -6.10
CA HIS A 132 -3.19 -4.12 -7.41
C HIS A 132 -1.90 -4.97 -7.29
N GLY A 133 -1.05 -4.70 -6.30
CA GLY A 133 0.09 -5.56 -5.96
C GLY A 133 -0.28 -6.87 -5.29
N GLY A 134 -1.54 -7.02 -4.83
CA GLY A 134 -2.08 -8.25 -4.23
C GLY A 134 -2.05 -8.28 -2.71
N LEU A 135 -1.60 -7.22 -2.02
CA LEU A 135 -1.62 -7.18 -0.56
C LEU A 135 -3.02 -6.85 -0.02
N ARG A 136 -3.29 -7.35 1.18
CA ARG A 136 -4.47 -6.95 1.94
C ARG A 136 -4.19 -5.66 2.71
N MET A 137 -5.23 -4.87 2.91
CA MET A 137 -5.18 -3.62 3.65
C MET A 137 -5.61 -3.76 5.12
N ARG A 138 -6.04 -4.95 5.52
CA ARG A 138 -6.63 -5.22 6.84
C ARG A 138 -6.27 -6.60 7.33
N MET A 139 -5.97 -6.71 8.62
CA MET A 139 -5.63 -7.97 9.29
C MET A 139 -6.84 -8.85 9.59
N ALA A 140 -8.03 -8.27 9.67
CA ALA A 140 -9.26 -8.97 9.98
C ALA A 140 -10.37 -8.62 8.96
N PRO A 141 -11.37 -9.53 8.76
CA PRO A 141 -12.56 -9.22 7.99
C PRO A 141 -13.34 -8.05 8.60
N HIS A 142 -13.87 -7.18 7.76
CA HIS A 142 -14.74 -6.09 8.19
C HIS A 142 -16.18 -6.58 8.44
N PRO A 143 -16.90 -6.07 9.45
CA PRO A 143 -16.49 -5.05 10.42
C PRO A 143 -15.67 -5.59 11.59
N PHE A 144 -14.61 -4.92 11.98
CA PHE A 144 -13.80 -5.22 13.17
C PHE A 144 -13.41 -3.92 13.89
N VAL A 145 -12.95 -4.03 15.14
CA VAL A 145 -12.42 -2.90 15.91
C VAL A 145 -10.90 -2.98 15.92
N TYR A 146 -10.24 -1.89 15.57
CA TYR A 146 -8.78 -1.77 15.68
C TYR A 146 -8.43 -0.87 16.87
N VAL A 147 -7.79 -1.46 17.87
CA VAL A 147 -7.34 -0.79 19.10
C VAL A 147 -5.84 -0.56 18.99
N ASP A 148 -5.45 0.68 18.65
CA ASP A 148 -4.03 1.03 18.58
C ASP A 148 -3.47 1.42 19.97
N LYS A 149 -2.15 1.63 20.02
CA LYS A 149 -1.42 2.01 21.26
C LYS A 149 -2.02 3.22 21.97
N ASN A 150 -2.61 4.17 21.25
CA ASN A 150 -3.17 5.37 21.87
C ASN A 150 -4.48 5.04 22.62
N TYR A 151 -5.30 4.15 22.07
CA TYR A 151 -6.47 3.64 22.79
C TYR A 151 -6.03 2.89 24.05
N VAL A 152 -5.02 2.01 23.94
CA VAL A 152 -4.47 1.28 25.10
C VAL A 152 -3.98 2.24 26.19
N ARG A 153 -3.23 3.29 25.81
CA ARG A 153 -2.74 4.31 26.74
C ARG A 153 -3.86 5.12 27.40
N ILE A 154 -4.83 5.58 26.59
CA ILE A 154 -5.96 6.40 27.06
C ILE A 154 -6.85 5.60 28.04
N LEU A 155 -7.03 4.31 27.78
CA LEU A 155 -7.90 3.43 28.53
C LEU A 155 -7.20 2.69 29.69
N GLY A 156 -5.95 3.05 29.99
CA GLY A 156 -5.22 2.55 31.15
C GLY A 156 -4.66 1.14 31.01
N GLY A 157 -4.45 0.67 29.76
CA GLY A 157 -3.86 -0.63 29.46
C GLY A 157 -4.74 -1.52 28.60
N VAL A 158 -4.22 -2.71 28.31
CA VAL A 158 -4.89 -3.70 27.44
C VAL A 158 -6.25 -4.11 28.03
N ALA A 159 -6.34 -4.36 29.34
CA ALA A 159 -7.58 -4.74 30.00
C ALA A 159 -8.67 -3.67 29.83
N GLY A 160 -8.37 -2.41 30.20
CA GLY A 160 -9.32 -1.31 30.05
C GLY A 160 -9.74 -1.07 28.60
N ALA A 161 -8.81 -1.24 27.65
CA ALA A 161 -9.13 -1.12 26.24
C ALA A 161 -10.08 -2.24 25.75
N MET A 162 -9.84 -3.48 26.16
CA MET A 162 -10.71 -4.60 25.83
C MET A 162 -12.10 -4.49 26.47
N GLU A 163 -12.19 -4.04 27.73
CA GLU A 163 -13.47 -3.77 28.40
C GLU A 163 -14.29 -2.70 27.64
N ALA A 164 -13.64 -1.62 27.21
CA ALA A 164 -14.31 -0.52 26.51
C ALA A 164 -14.89 -0.95 25.15
N VAL A 165 -14.27 -1.90 24.46
CA VAL A 165 -14.73 -2.36 23.13
C VAL A 165 -15.63 -3.58 23.18
N ALA A 166 -15.70 -4.29 24.30
CA ALA A 166 -16.53 -5.50 24.47
C ALA A 166 -18.01 -5.31 24.08
N PRO A 167 -18.68 -4.17 24.43
CA PRO A 167 -20.09 -3.96 24.06
C PRO A 167 -20.32 -3.81 22.54
N LEU A 168 -19.28 -3.65 21.74
CA LEU A 168 -19.41 -3.51 20.29
C LEU A 168 -19.65 -4.84 19.57
N GLU A 169 -19.42 -5.98 20.24
CA GLU A 169 -19.63 -7.35 19.73
C GLU A 169 -19.00 -7.59 18.35
N ARG A 170 -17.77 -7.08 18.17
CA ARG A 170 -17.00 -7.20 16.92
C ARG A 170 -15.65 -7.83 17.17
N PRO A 171 -15.07 -8.53 16.19
CA PRO A 171 -13.69 -8.99 16.28
C PRO A 171 -12.76 -7.81 16.61
N VAL A 172 -11.89 -7.99 17.60
CA VAL A 172 -10.94 -6.96 18.04
C VAL A 172 -9.54 -7.32 17.55
N VAL A 173 -8.90 -6.38 16.89
CA VAL A 173 -7.46 -6.37 16.62
C VAL A 173 -6.83 -5.38 17.59
N ILE A 174 -5.95 -5.84 18.47
CA ILE A 174 -5.31 -4.99 19.47
C ILE A 174 -3.80 -4.94 19.30
N GLN A 175 -3.24 -3.74 19.35
CA GLN A 175 -1.81 -3.48 19.27
C GLN A 175 -1.19 -3.65 20.67
N LEU A 176 -0.13 -4.49 20.72
CA LEU A 176 0.65 -4.76 21.93
C LEU A 176 2.04 -4.13 21.77
N ARG A 177 2.52 -3.50 22.81
CA ARG A 177 3.83 -2.83 22.80
C ARG A 177 4.67 -3.05 24.05
N GLY A 178 4.14 -3.72 25.07
CA GLY A 178 4.86 -3.94 26.31
C GLY A 178 5.15 -2.66 27.11
N GLU A 179 4.33 -1.59 26.92
CA GLU A 179 4.63 -0.27 27.50
C GLU A 179 4.15 -0.13 28.95
N LEU A 180 3.04 -0.76 29.30
CA LEU A 180 2.44 -0.69 30.65
C LEU A 180 2.66 -1.98 31.43
N GLU A 181 2.67 -3.10 30.74
CA GLU A 181 2.94 -4.43 31.26
C GLU A 181 3.88 -5.17 30.30
N PRO A 182 4.59 -6.22 30.75
CA PRO A 182 5.37 -7.05 29.84
C PRO A 182 4.50 -7.57 28.71
N ILE A 183 5.03 -7.60 27.48
CA ILE A 183 4.25 -7.94 26.28
C ILE A 183 3.63 -9.34 26.35
N ALA A 184 4.28 -10.27 27.03
CA ALA A 184 3.74 -11.60 27.32
C ALA A 184 2.45 -11.54 28.14
N GLN A 185 2.37 -10.63 29.12
CA GLN A 185 1.19 -10.42 29.94
C GLN A 185 0.10 -9.69 29.17
N GLU A 186 0.45 -8.65 28.41
CA GLU A 186 -0.50 -7.97 27.50
C GLU A 186 -1.16 -8.98 26.55
N ALA A 187 -0.37 -9.91 25.96
CA ALA A 187 -0.87 -10.92 25.04
C ALA A 187 -1.87 -11.87 25.70
N VAL A 188 -1.55 -12.40 26.89
CA VAL A 188 -2.43 -13.31 27.65
C VAL A 188 -3.71 -12.59 28.06
N THR A 189 -3.61 -11.35 28.55
CA THR A 189 -4.77 -10.55 28.98
C THR A 189 -5.71 -10.31 27.79
N ALA A 190 -5.20 -9.83 26.67
CA ALA A 190 -6.01 -9.59 25.47
C ALA A 190 -6.69 -10.86 24.94
N ALA A 191 -5.95 -11.99 24.91
CA ALA A 191 -6.49 -13.26 24.44
C ALA A 191 -7.59 -13.81 25.37
N ARG A 192 -7.43 -13.72 26.69
CA ARG A 192 -8.44 -14.11 27.68
C ARG A 192 -9.71 -13.27 27.59
N MET A 193 -9.58 -12.00 27.22
CA MET A 193 -10.69 -11.07 27.03
C MET A 193 -11.31 -11.14 25.61
N GLY A 194 -10.90 -12.09 24.78
CA GLY A 194 -11.55 -12.38 23.51
C GLY A 194 -11.04 -11.55 22.31
N ALA A 195 -9.84 -11.00 22.37
CA ALA A 195 -9.22 -10.41 21.16
C ALA A 195 -9.07 -11.46 20.07
N ALA A 196 -9.44 -11.11 18.84
CA ALA A 196 -9.32 -11.99 17.67
C ALA A 196 -7.90 -11.99 17.09
N THR A 197 -7.22 -10.84 17.13
CA THR A 197 -5.85 -10.69 16.63
C THR A 197 -5.03 -9.84 17.59
N LEU A 198 -3.87 -10.33 17.95
CA LEU A 198 -2.87 -9.66 18.76
C LEU A 198 -1.75 -9.18 17.85
N MET A 199 -1.48 -7.88 17.81
CA MET A 199 -0.48 -7.29 16.95
C MET A 199 0.71 -6.80 17.78
N VAL A 200 1.78 -7.57 17.81
CA VAL A 200 3.07 -7.16 18.38
C VAL A 200 3.69 -6.13 17.43
N ASP A 201 3.66 -4.85 17.83
CA ASP A 201 4.11 -3.71 16.99
C ASP A 201 5.36 -3.06 17.61
N THR A 202 6.37 -3.85 17.88
CA THR A 202 7.66 -3.41 18.42
C THR A 202 8.79 -3.52 17.39
N GLY A 203 8.65 -4.40 16.39
CA GLY A 203 9.72 -4.75 15.46
C GLY A 203 10.79 -5.63 16.09
N ASP A 204 10.58 -6.07 17.32
CA ASP A 204 11.49 -6.95 18.07
C ASP A 204 10.95 -8.39 18.05
N LEU A 205 11.77 -9.31 17.56
CA LEU A 205 11.43 -10.73 17.49
C LEU A 205 11.38 -11.40 18.85
N ASP A 206 12.13 -10.91 19.83
CA ASP A 206 12.08 -11.43 21.20
C ASP A 206 10.72 -11.14 21.83
N ASP A 207 10.10 -10.00 21.53
CA ASP A 207 8.74 -9.66 21.96
C ASP A 207 7.69 -10.58 21.30
N LEU A 208 7.86 -10.87 20.00
CA LEU A 208 6.98 -11.81 19.29
C LEU A 208 7.05 -13.20 19.90
N GLU A 209 8.26 -13.67 20.16
CA GLU A 209 8.49 -15.00 20.77
C GLU A 209 7.97 -15.05 22.21
N ALA A 210 8.19 -14.01 23.02
CA ALA A 210 7.66 -13.92 24.38
C ALA A 210 6.13 -13.97 24.41
N ALA A 211 5.46 -13.26 23.50
CA ALA A 211 4.01 -13.29 23.37
C ALA A 211 3.52 -14.70 22.94
N SER A 212 4.14 -15.29 21.91
CA SER A 212 3.80 -16.63 21.43
C SER A 212 3.95 -17.70 22.52
N GLN A 213 5.10 -17.72 23.20
CA GLN A 213 5.35 -18.69 24.28
C GLN A 213 4.37 -18.53 25.45
N ALA A 214 4.04 -17.31 25.82
CA ALA A 214 3.05 -17.06 26.88
C ALA A 214 1.67 -17.58 26.48
N LEU A 215 1.23 -17.32 25.25
CA LEU A 215 -0.03 -17.81 24.72
C LEU A 215 -0.08 -19.35 24.65
N ARG A 216 1.03 -20.01 24.29
CA ARG A 216 1.14 -21.47 24.25
C ARG A 216 1.06 -22.06 25.66
N ARG A 217 1.78 -21.52 26.64
CA ARG A 217 1.75 -21.96 28.04
C ARG A 217 0.34 -21.90 28.64
N GLU A 218 -0.44 -20.90 28.22
CA GLU A 218 -1.81 -20.69 28.71
C GLU A 218 -2.88 -21.41 27.86
N GLY A 219 -2.49 -22.14 26.80
CA GLY A 219 -3.43 -22.82 25.90
C GLY A 219 -4.31 -21.85 25.08
N LEU A 220 -3.81 -20.65 24.81
CA LEU A 220 -4.55 -19.57 24.12
C LEU A 220 -4.08 -19.36 22.68
N ARG A 221 -2.92 -19.89 22.28
CA ARG A 221 -2.33 -19.59 20.97
C ARG A 221 -3.26 -19.89 19.79
N GLU A 222 -3.96 -21.00 19.84
CA GLU A 222 -4.89 -21.43 18.78
C GLU A 222 -6.22 -20.65 18.78
N LYS A 223 -6.48 -19.86 19.80
CA LYS A 223 -7.72 -19.08 19.92
C LYS A 223 -7.60 -17.68 19.31
N VAL A 224 -6.37 -17.24 18.99
CA VAL A 224 -6.07 -15.90 18.50
C VAL A 224 -5.17 -15.95 17.27
N LYS A 225 -5.22 -14.91 16.45
CA LYS A 225 -4.22 -14.67 15.43
C LYS A 225 -3.11 -13.79 15.99
N LEU A 226 -1.85 -14.17 15.72
CA LEU A 226 -0.68 -13.39 16.12
C LEU A 226 -0.14 -12.64 14.90
N ALA A 227 -0.10 -11.33 15.01
CA ALA A 227 0.41 -10.43 13.98
C ALA A 227 1.69 -9.75 14.44
N PHE A 228 2.62 -9.50 13.51
CA PHE A 228 3.87 -8.81 13.79
C PHE A 228 4.00 -7.55 12.93
N ALA A 229 4.47 -6.47 13.54
CA ALA A 229 4.68 -5.17 12.92
C ALA A 229 5.83 -4.42 13.63
N GLY A 230 6.20 -3.26 13.12
CA GLY A 230 7.22 -2.42 13.74
C GLY A 230 8.35 -2.08 12.78
N ASN A 231 8.05 -1.22 11.79
CA ASN A 231 9.03 -0.71 10.82
C ASN A 231 9.76 -1.78 9.98
N LEU A 232 9.06 -2.87 9.69
CA LEU A 232 9.61 -3.98 8.89
C LEU A 232 9.91 -3.56 7.46
N ARG A 233 10.97 -4.13 6.90
CA ARG A 233 11.38 -3.99 5.50
C ARG A 233 11.06 -5.27 4.72
N LEU A 234 11.02 -5.17 3.38
CA LEU A 234 10.85 -6.35 2.54
C LEU A 234 11.93 -7.41 2.79
N THR A 235 13.16 -6.97 3.03
CA THR A 235 14.31 -7.82 3.33
C THR A 235 14.18 -8.62 4.61
N ASP A 236 13.28 -8.22 5.51
CA ASP A 236 13.08 -8.88 6.80
C ASP A 236 12.11 -10.08 6.68
N LEU A 237 11.24 -10.08 5.65
CA LEU A 237 10.19 -11.09 5.47
C LEU A 237 10.71 -12.53 5.42
N PRO A 238 11.79 -12.86 4.68
CA PRO A 238 12.33 -14.22 4.68
C PRO A 238 12.76 -14.70 6.07
N GLY A 239 13.28 -13.80 6.92
CA GLY A 239 13.71 -14.10 8.28
C GLY A 239 12.56 -14.47 9.23
N LEU A 240 11.32 -14.07 8.91
CA LEU A 240 10.16 -14.35 9.74
C LEU A 240 9.61 -15.78 9.57
N THR A 241 10.11 -16.54 8.61
CA THR A 241 9.55 -17.85 8.24
C THR A 241 9.71 -18.94 9.30
N GLY A 242 10.58 -18.75 10.28
CA GLY A 242 10.79 -19.65 11.43
C GLY A 242 9.99 -19.27 12.68
N HIS A 243 9.32 -18.13 12.66
CA HIS A 243 8.60 -17.60 13.81
C HIS A 243 7.11 -17.93 13.77
N ASP A 244 6.50 -18.00 14.95
CA ASP A 244 5.08 -18.27 15.12
C ASP A 244 4.26 -16.98 14.88
N VAL A 245 3.95 -16.72 13.62
CA VAL A 245 3.21 -15.54 13.18
C VAL A 245 2.19 -15.89 12.10
N ASP A 246 0.95 -15.40 12.23
CA ASP A 246 -0.12 -15.60 11.25
C ASP A 246 -0.14 -14.49 10.18
N SER A 247 0.26 -13.26 10.56
CA SER A 247 0.26 -12.11 9.66
C SER A 247 1.32 -11.07 10.01
N VAL A 248 1.76 -10.33 8.99
CA VAL A 248 2.80 -9.29 9.12
C VAL A 248 2.29 -7.99 8.51
N ASP A 249 2.43 -6.86 9.21
CA ASP A 249 2.16 -5.53 8.66
C ASP A 249 3.45 -4.87 8.18
N ILE A 250 3.57 -4.72 6.87
CA ILE A 250 4.69 -4.08 6.20
C ILE A 250 4.26 -2.73 5.60
N GLY A 251 3.98 -1.76 6.45
CA GLY A 251 3.37 -0.52 6.00
C GLY A 251 4.30 0.40 5.22
N TYR A 252 5.31 0.94 5.89
CA TYR A 252 6.16 2.01 5.35
C TYR A 252 6.92 1.59 4.09
N SER A 253 7.55 0.43 4.10
CA SER A 253 8.34 -0.07 2.96
C SER A 253 7.54 -0.20 1.66
N VAL A 254 6.21 -0.35 1.76
CA VAL A 254 5.33 -0.44 0.59
C VAL A 254 4.84 0.94 0.16
N VAL A 255 4.30 1.76 1.09
CA VAL A 255 3.69 3.04 0.70
C VAL A 255 4.71 4.09 0.27
N ASP A 256 5.96 3.99 0.71
CA ASP A 256 7.06 4.87 0.34
C ASP A 256 7.93 4.31 -0.81
N ALA A 257 7.44 3.30 -1.48
CA ALA A 257 8.12 2.67 -2.62
C ALA A 257 8.62 3.69 -3.64
N PRO A 258 9.78 3.47 -4.26
CA PRO A 258 10.23 4.29 -5.39
C PRO A 258 9.24 4.17 -6.56
N CYS A 259 9.24 5.15 -7.44
CA CYS A 259 8.50 5.06 -8.70
C CYS A 259 8.98 3.88 -9.55
N LEU A 260 8.07 3.18 -10.23
CA LEU A 260 8.44 2.30 -11.33
C LEU A 260 8.89 3.20 -12.48
N PRO A 261 10.16 3.12 -12.95
CA PRO A 261 10.64 3.98 -14.01
C PRO A 261 9.88 3.76 -15.30
N MET A 262 9.37 4.84 -15.87
CA MET A 262 8.68 4.87 -17.14
C MET A 262 9.18 6.07 -17.94
N ARG A 263 9.29 5.92 -19.26
CA ARG A 263 9.59 7.03 -20.16
C ARG A 263 8.40 7.33 -21.05
N PHE A 264 8.31 8.57 -21.49
CA PHE A 264 7.32 9.06 -22.42
C PHE A 264 8.05 9.59 -23.66
N ASP A 265 7.87 8.96 -24.81
CA ASP A 265 8.53 9.33 -26.05
C ASP A 265 7.53 9.68 -27.14
N VAL A 266 7.75 10.79 -27.81
CA VAL A 266 7.08 11.09 -29.08
C VAL A 266 7.70 10.23 -30.17
N ILE A 267 6.86 9.45 -30.86
CA ILE A 267 7.29 8.54 -31.89
C ILE A 267 7.47 9.35 -33.18
N LYS A 268 8.63 9.19 -33.84
CA LYS A 268 8.83 9.71 -35.18
C LYS A 268 8.12 8.77 -36.16
N ASP A 269 7.30 9.36 -37.01
CA ASP A 269 6.72 8.67 -38.20
C ASP A 269 7.80 8.23 -39.15
#